data_104614559497a362fe379f69fb520737
#
_entry.id   104614559497a362fe379f69fb520737
#
_cell.length_a   1.000
_cell.length_b   1.000
_cell.length_c   1.000
_cell.angle_alpha   90.00
_cell.angle_beta   90.00
_cell.angle_gamma   90.00
#
_symmetry.space_group_name_H-M   'P 1'
#
loop_
_entity.id
_entity.type
_entity.pdbx_description
1 polymer ?
#
loop_
_entity_poly.entity_id
_entity_poly.type
_entity_poly.pdbx_seq_one_letter_code
_entity_poly.pdbx_strand_id
1 'polypeptide(L)'
;MRYKEFGKTGMQVSEMTLGTWGIGGVGWDDNPKSVRQDAIRAAVEAGVNFFDTAPAYNAGAAERCLGEALADMGVRDKMYISTKCGNVFVDGVTYRRDGSAAGIRRQCEDSLRNLRTDYVDLMLIHWPDPNTPFAETMAELTKLKEEGKIRHVGVSNFSQAQMEEAGQYCPIEAYQPQYSMVHRDDEPLIRWAAEQGMGVMTYGSLGGGILTGTFREPRTFAPSDSRNRFYKHFQEPTFSKVMELLKVMDGFSAEHGVPLSQIALNWCAQKDFVSTCIVGAQHREKVAQNAAAFDWSLTPEEMAALNRAIAENLG
;
A
#
# COMPACT_ATOMS: atom_id res chain seq x y z
N MET A 1 -11.65 0.67 -14.62
CA MET A 1 -10.70 -0.02 -13.69
C MET A 1 -10.09 -1.24 -14.36
N ARG A 2 -8.78 -1.35 -14.40
CA ARG A 2 -8.07 -2.54 -14.91
C ARG A 2 -7.76 -3.49 -13.76
N TYR A 3 -7.57 -4.79 -14.10
CA TYR A 3 -7.27 -5.86 -13.16
C TYR A 3 -6.05 -6.65 -13.63
N LYS A 4 -5.28 -7.18 -12.67
CA LYS A 4 -4.10 -8.03 -12.92
C LYS A 4 -4.14 -9.27 -12.02
N GLU A 5 -3.45 -10.32 -12.45
CA GLU A 5 -3.11 -11.42 -11.56
C GLU A 5 -2.16 -10.95 -10.45
N PHE A 6 -2.44 -11.36 -9.23
CA PHE A 6 -1.60 -11.04 -8.07
C PHE A 6 -0.58 -12.15 -7.83
N GLY A 7 0.52 -12.08 -8.57
CA GLY A 7 1.53 -13.14 -8.54
C GLY A 7 0.95 -14.51 -8.90
N LYS A 8 1.31 -15.52 -8.14
CA LYS A 8 0.82 -16.91 -8.27
C LYS A 8 -0.33 -17.25 -7.33
N THR A 9 -0.98 -16.25 -6.71
CA THR A 9 -2.05 -16.47 -5.72
C THR A 9 -3.39 -16.87 -6.33
N GLY A 10 -3.59 -16.65 -7.63
CA GLY A 10 -4.87 -16.81 -8.31
C GLY A 10 -5.87 -15.66 -8.06
N MET A 11 -5.50 -14.65 -7.28
CA MET A 11 -6.34 -13.47 -7.08
C MET A 11 -6.28 -12.55 -8.30
N GLN A 12 -7.45 -12.12 -8.80
CA GLN A 12 -7.58 -11.08 -9.82
C GLN A 12 -7.86 -9.74 -9.13
N VAL A 13 -6.83 -8.93 -8.95
CA VAL A 13 -6.90 -7.69 -8.17
C VAL A 13 -7.00 -6.45 -9.07
N SER A 14 -7.74 -5.43 -8.62
CA SER A 14 -7.71 -4.12 -9.26
C SER A 14 -6.29 -3.52 -9.20
N GLU A 15 -5.87 -2.83 -10.26
CA GLU A 15 -4.57 -2.16 -10.29
C GLU A 15 -4.45 -1.03 -9.24
N MET A 16 -5.58 -0.62 -8.66
CA MET A 16 -5.66 0.20 -7.46
C MET A 16 -6.10 -0.64 -6.27
N THR A 17 -5.31 -0.63 -5.20
CA THR A 17 -5.70 -1.08 -3.86
C THR A 17 -6.00 0.15 -3.00
N LEU A 18 -7.13 0.19 -2.29
CA LEU A 18 -7.38 1.27 -1.35
C LEU A 18 -6.58 1.04 -0.07
N GLY A 19 -5.61 1.93 0.20
CA GLY A 19 -4.86 1.96 1.45
C GLY A 19 -5.63 2.69 2.55
N THR A 20 -5.75 2.07 3.72
CA THR A 20 -6.58 2.59 4.82
C THR A 20 -5.78 3.27 5.93
N TRP A 21 -4.48 3.52 5.75
CA TRP A 21 -3.68 4.21 6.78
C TRP A 21 -4.28 5.57 7.15
N GLY A 22 -4.60 6.41 6.16
CA GLY A 22 -5.29 7.68 6.40
C GLY A 22 -6.68 7.51 7.01
N ILE A 23 -7.40 6.45 6.66
CA ILE A 23 -8.72 6.11 7.22
C ILE A 23 -8.63 5.84 8.73
N GLY A 24 -7.48 5.40 9.25
CA GLY A 24 -7.24 5.30 10.69
C GLY A 24 -7.23 6.64 11.43
N GLY A 25 -6.90 7.74 10.75
CA GLY A 25 -6.98 9.11 11.26
C GLY A 25 -5.68 9.65 11.89
N VAL A 26 -4.89 8.84 12.61
CA VAL A 26 -3.67 9.30 13.28
C VAL A 26 -2.55 9.61 12.28
N GLY A 27 -1.95 10.79 12.39
CA GLY A 27 -0.89 11.27 11.48
C GLY A 27 -1.38 11.78 10.13
N TRP A 28 -2.70 11.89 9.96
CA TRP A 28 -3.43 12.41 8.80
C TRP A 28 -4.62 13.25 9.28
N ASP A 29 -5.41 13.81 8.36
CA ASP A 29 -6.60 14.58 8.69
C ASP A 29 -7.62 13.70 9.45
N ASP A 30 -8.14 14.20 10.58
CA ASP A 30 -9.13 13.49 11.39
C ASP A 30 -10.55 13.78 10.86
N ASN A 31 -10.91 13.09 9.79
CA ASN A 31 -12.24 13.18 9.20
C ASN A 31 -13.27 12.36 10.00
N PRO A 32 -14.56 12.76 9.99
CA PRO A 32 -15.63 11.95 10.56
C PRO A 32 -15.66 10.53 10.01
N LYS A 33 -16.06 9.55 10.83
CA LYS A 33 -16.16 8.14 10.42
C LYS A 33 -17.04 7.96 9.19
N SER A 34 -18.15 8.69 9.06
CA SER A 34 -19.05 8.64 7.91
C SER A 34 -18.36 9.01 6.59
N VAL A 35 -17.49 10.03 6.62
CA VAL A 35 -16.70 10.46 5.45
C VAL A 35 -15.71 9.37 5.05
N ARG A 36 -15.03 8.78 6.05
CA ARG A 36 -14.06 7.68 5.81
C ARG A 36 -14.73 6.42 5.26
N GLN A 37 -15.92 6.07 5.77
CA GLN A 37 -16.72 4.95 5.23
C GLN A 37 -17.25 5.25 3.83
N ASP A 38 -17.60 6.50 3.53
CA ASP A 38 -18.03 6.90 2.21
C ASP A 38 -16.89 6.78 1.18
N ALA A 39 -15.64 7.06 1.58
CA ALA A 39 -14.47 6.79 0.74
C ALA A 39 -14.30 5.30 0.42
N ILE A 40 -14.54 4.40 1.39
CA ILE A 40 -14.51 2.95 1.16
C ILE A 40 -15.62 2.54 0.18
N ARG A 41 -16.84 3.06 0.34
CA ARG A 41 -17.95 2.79 -0.59
C ARG A 41 -17.62 3.27 -1.99
N ALA A 42 -17.07 4.46 -2.12
CA ALA A 42 -16.64 5.01 -3.41
C ALA A 42 -15.59 4.14 -4.10
N ALA A 43 -14.67 3.51 -3.35
CA ALA A 43 -13.70 2.58 -3.91
C ALA A 43 -14.38 1.33 -4.50
N VAL A 44 -15.31 0.72 -3.76
CA VAL A 44 -16.10 -0.42 -4.26
C VAL A 44 -16.88 -0.03 -5.51
N GLU A 45 -17.56 1.12 -5.51
CA GLU A 45 -18.33 1.65 -6.65
C GLU A 45 -17.44 1.92 -7.88
N ALA A 46 -16.18 2.32 -7.67
CA ALA A 46 -15.20 2.52 -8.74
C ALA A 46 -14.56 1.21 -9.25
N GLY A 47 -14.95 0.05 -8.71
CA GLY A 47 -14.44 -1.26 -9.10
C GLY A 47 -13.15 -1.67 -8.40
N VAL A 48 -12.73 -0.98 -7.32
CA VAL A 48 -11.64 -1.45 -6.46
C VAL A 48 -12.12 -2.69 -5.71
N ASN A 49 -11.38 -3.79 -5.84
CA ASN A 49 -11.69 -5.04 -5.16
C ASN A 49 -10.62 -5.48 -4.15
N PHE A 50 -9.56 -4.67 -3.95
CA PHE A 50 -8.51 -4.96 -3.00
C PHE A 50 -8.33 -3.80 -2.01
N PHE A 51 -8.26 -4.13 -0.71
CA PHE A 51 -8.15 -3.18 0.39
C PHE A 51 -6.95 -3.54 1.26
N ASP A 52 -6.08 -2.57 1.58
CA ASP A 52 -4.92 -2.75 2.45
C ASP A 52 -5.13 -2.02 3.77
N THR A 53 -4.96 -2.74 4.88
CA THR A 53 -5.10 -2.23 6.24
C THR A 53 -4.00 -2.76 7.16
N ALA A 54 -4.04 -2.41 8.44
CA ALA A 54 -3.18 -2.98 9.49
C ALA A 54 -3.75 -2.70 10.88
N PRO A 55 -3.55 -3.58 11.88
CA PRO A 55 -3.88 -3.30 13.27
C PRO A 55 -3.09 -2.10 13.83
N ALA A 56 -1.90 -1.84 13.28
CA ALA A 56 -1.09 -0.67 13.60
C ALA A 56 -1.71 0.66 13.15
N TYR A 57 -2.70 0.67 12.28
CA TYR A 57 -3.35 1.89 11.81
C TYR A 57 -4.39 2.36 12.82
N ASN A 58 -3.92 3.19 13.77
CA ASN A 58 -4.68 3.70 14.90
C ASN A 58 -5.35 2.58 15.73
N ALA A 59 -4.54 1.66 16.25
CA ALA A 59 -4.99 0.57 17.12
C ALA A 59 -6.22 -0.16 16.56
N GLY A 60 -6.18 -0.54 15.27
CA GLY A 60 -7.23 -1.25 14.57
C GLY A 60 -8.45 -0.40 14.16
N ALA A 61 -8.42 0.92 14.34
CA ALA A 61 -9.53 1.77 13.93
C ALA A 61 -9.76 1.75 12.40
N ALA A 62 -8.68 1.64 11.61
CA ALA A 62 -8.78 1.48 10.16
C ALA A 62 -9.48 0.16 9.79
N GLU A 63 -9.10 -0.96 10.43
CA GLU A 63 -9.72 -2.27 10.22
C GLU A 63 -11.21 -2.25 10.58
N ARG A 64 -11.57 -1.66 11.75
CA ARG A 64 -12.97 -1.54 12.15
C ARG A 64 -13.80 -0.72 11.18
N CYS A 65 -13.25 0.40 10.70
CA CYS A 65 -13.92 1.25 9.71
C CYS A 65 -14.14 0.51 8.39
N LEU A 66 -13.14 -0.23 7.91
CA LEU A 66 -13.20 -1.05 6.70
C LEU A 66 -14.21 -2.19 6.87
N GLY A 67 -14.08 -2.98 7.94
CA GLY A 67 -14.95 -4.13 8.20
C GLY A 67 -16.43 -3.75 8.30
N GLU A 68 -16.74 -2.66 9.00
CA GLU A 68 -18.10 -2.14 9.07
C GLU A 68 -18.64 -1.71 7.70
N ALA A 69 -17.86 -0.94 6.93
CA ALA A 69 -18.31 -0.46 5.63
C ALA A 69 -18.58 -1.62 4.65
N LEU A 70 -17.72 -2.63 4.59
CA LEU A 70 -17.90 -3.79 3.72
C LEU A 70 -19.05 -4.70 4.17
N ALA A 71 -19.25 -4.84 5.49
CA ALA A 71 -20.37 -5.58 6.06
C ALA A 71 -21.71 -4.88 5.77
N ASP A 72 -21.79 -3.56 5.96
CA ASP A 72 -22.97 -2.76 5.65
C ASP A 72 -23.38 -2.83 4.17
N MET A 73 -22.40 -3.00 3.27
CA MET A 73 -22.63 -3.18 1.83
C MET A 73 -22.94 -4.64 1.44
N GLY A 74 -22.66 -5.61 2.31
CA GLY A 74 -22.81 -7.04 2.01
C GLY A 74 -21.90 -7.53 0.88
N VAL A 75 -20.67 -7.04 0.81
CA VAL A 75 -19.73 -7.33 -0.31
C VAL A 75 -18.43 -7.99 0.10
N ARG A 76 -18.27 -8.41 1.38
CA ARG A 76 -17.01 -8.98 1.89
C ARG A 76 -16.47 -10.13 1.03
N ASP A 77 -17.34 -10.99 0.57
CA ASP A 77 -17.03 -12.17 -0.24
C ASP A 77 -16.53 -11.84 -1.66
N LYS A 78 -16.73 -10.61 -2.11
CA LYS A 78 -16.30 -10.10 -3.42
C LYS A 78 -15.01 -9.27 -3.34
N MET A 79 -14.52 -9.00 -2.13
CA MET A 79 -13.38 -8.14 -1.88
C MET A 79 -12.21 -8.94 -1.33
N TYR A 80 -11.01 -8.61 -1.79
CA TYR A 80 -9.77 -9.04 -1.18
C TYR A 80 -9.34 -8.06 -0.09
N ILE A 81 -8.87 -8.58 1.04
CA ILE A 81 -8.35 -7.78 2.15
C ILE A 81 -6.95 -8.26 2.49
N SER A 82 -5.99 -7.34 2.47
CA SER A 82 -4.70 -7.52 3.13
C SER A 82 -4.70 -6.80 4.48
N THR A 83 -4.20 -7.49 5.51
CA THR A 83 -3.85 -6.87 6.78
C THR A 83 -2.47 -7.33 7.21
N LYS A 84 -1.97 -6.84 8.34
CA LYS A 84 -0.58 -7.04 8.72
C LYS A 84 -0.44 -7.52 10.16
N CYS A 85 0.69 -8.16 10.44
CA CYS A 85 1.09 -8.58 11.78
C CYS A 85 2.57 -8.20 12.04
N GLY A 86 3.09 -8.50 13.22
CA GLY A 86 4.48 -8.23 13.58
C GLY A 86 4.72 -6.84 14.17
N ASN A 87 3.75 -5.94 14.15
CA ASN A 87 3.81 -4.62 14.80
C ASN A 87 2.72 -4.50 15.86
N VAL A 88 3.11 -4.30 17.10
CA VAL A 88 2.20 -4.08 18.21
C VAL A 88 2.25 -2.63 18.66
N PHE A 89 1.10 -2.03 18.82
CA PHE A 89 0.91 -0.68 19.34
C PHE A 89 0.91 -0.76 20.88
N VAL A 90 1.87 -0.10 21.54
CA VAL A 90 2.07 -0.33 22.99
C VAL A 90 1.41 0.74 23.86
N ASP A 91 1.52 2.00 23.50
CA ASP A 91 1.10 3.14 24.36
C ASP A 91 0.37 4.27 23.59
N GLY A 92 -0.18 3.93 22.44
CA GLY A 92 -0.83 4.91 21.57
C GLY A 92 0.13 5.67 20.63
N VAL A 93 1.44 5.52 20.77
CA VAL A 93 2.46 6.22 19.98
C VAL A 93 3.59 5.29 19.54
N THR A 94 3.98 4.33 20.39
CA THR A 94 5.15 3.48 20.18
C THR A 94 4.76 2.13 19.56
N TYR A 95 5.53 1.70 18.56
CA TYR A 95 5.39 0.37 17.98
C TYR A 95 6.51 -0.52 18.50
N ARG A 96 6.14 -1.73 18.92
CA ARG A 96 7.08 -2.81 19.22
C ARG A 96 6.96 -3.90 18.15
N ARG A 97 8.10 -4.51 17.80
CA ARG A 97 8.09 -5.72 16.98
C ARG A 97 7.66 -6.90 17.87
N ASP A 98 6.83 -7.76 17.34
CA ASP A 98 6.40 -9.00 17.99
C ASP A 98 6.07 -10.03 16.93
N GLY A 99 7.11 -10.75 16.50
CA GLY A 99 7.02 -11.86 15.54
C GLY A 99 6.77 -13.21 16.20
N SER A 100 6.63 -13.28 17.55
CA SER A 100 6.39 -14.52 18.27
C SER A 100 5.10 -15.22 17.80
N ALA A 101 5.06 -16.54 17.85
CA ALA A 101 3.89 -17.33 17.48
C ALA A 101 2.62 -16.83 18.18
N ALA A 102 2.69 -16.58 19.50
CA ALA A 102 1.56 -16.09 20.28
C ALA A 102 1.16 -14.65 19.87
N GLY A 103 2.14 -13.79 19.54
CA GLY A 103 1.93 -12.44 19.06
C GLY A 103 1.22 -12.41 17.70
N ILE A 104 1.71 -13.19 16.74
CA ILE A 104 1.14 -13.32 15.40
C ILE A 104 -0.31 -13.81 15.46
N ARG A 105 -0.57 -14.89 16.21
CA ARG A 105 -1.93 -15.44 16.39
C ARG A 105 -2.89 -14.41 16.96
N ARG A 106 -2.51 -13.76 18.05
CA ARG A 106 -3.34 -12.73 18.68
C ARG A 106 -3.66 -11.60 17.70
N GLN A 107 -2.65 -11.07 16.99
CA GLN A 107 -2.84 -10.00 16.02
C GLN A 107 -3.77 -10.42 14.87
N CYS A 108 -3.63 -11.65 14.36
CA CYS A 108 -4.53 -12.20 13.34
C CYS A 108 -5.99 -12.24 13.86
N GLU A 109 -6.22 -12.79 15.04
CA GLU A 109 -7.56 -12.92 15.62
C GLU A 109 -8.18 -11.56 15.96
N ASP A 110 -7.37 -10.58 16.40
CA ASP A 110 -7.81 -9.19 16.60
C ASP A 110 -8.22 -8.55 15.27
N SER A 111 -7.45 -8.75 14.21
CA SER A 111 -7.76 -8.26 12.86
C SER A 111 -9.07 -8.86 12.34
N LEU A 112 -9.28 -10.17 12.49
CA LEU A 112 -10.53 -10.82 12.08
C LEU A 112 -11.75 -10.23 12.79
N ARG A 113 -11.64 -9.99 14.12
CA ARG A 113 -12.71 -9.33 14.89
C ARG A 113 -12.97 -7.91 14.43
N ASN A 114 -11.91 -7.10 14.21
CA ASN A 114 -12.01 -5.74 13.73
C ASN A 114 -12.66 -5.66 12.34
N LEU A 115 -12.26 -6.56 11.44
CA LEU A 115 -12.73 -6.64 10.06
C LEU A 115 -14.11 -7.31 9.92
N ARG A 116 -14.66 -7.89 11.02
CA ARG A 116 -15.93 -8.62 11.03
C ARG A 116 -15.98 -9.73 9.99
N THR A 117 -14.93 -10.55 9.92
CA THR A 117 -14.77 -11.62 8.95
C THR A 117 -14.06 -12.81 9.57
N ASP A 118 -14.27 -14.01 9.03
CA ASP A 118 -13.65 -15.24 9.51
C ASP A 118 -12.28 -15.49 8.86
N TYR A 119 -11.95 -14.75 7.79
CA TYR A 119 -10.68 -14.89 7.07
C TYR A 119 -10.21 -13.57 6.47
N VAL A 120 -8.90 -13.45 6.25
CA VAL A 120 -8.30 -12.44 5.38
C VAL A 120 -7.62 -13.11 4.18
N ASP A 121 -7.61 -12.41 3.05
CA ASP A 121 -7.06 -12.96 1.81
C ASP A 121 -5.53 -12.94 1.83
N LEU A 122 -4.92 -11.92 2.46
CA LEU A 122 -3.47 -11.79 2.58
C LEU A 122 -3.08 -11.29 3.97
N MET A 123 -2.23 -12.04 4.65
CA MET A 123 -1.56 -11.61 5.90
C MET A 123 -0.11 -11.26 5.60
N LEU A 124 0.29 -10.02 5.90
CA LEU A 124 1.65 -9.53 5.71
C LEU A 124 2.40 -9.43 7.04
N ILE A 125 3.65 -9.89 7.07
CA ILE A 125 4.57 -9.45 8.13
C ILE A 125 4.93 -8.00 7.81
N HIS A 126 4.50 -7.04 8.66
CA HIS A 126 4.64 -5.60 8.40
C HIS A 126 6.10 -5.14 8.38
N TRP A 127 6.91 -5.68 9.31
CA TRP A 127 8.35 -5.51 9.44
C TRP A 127 8.95 -6.74 10.08
N PRO A 128 10.18 -7.14 9.73
CA PRO A 128 10.85 -8.24 10.40
C PRO A 128 11.09 -7.91 11.88
N ASP A 129 10.91 -8.91 12.74
CA ASP A 129 11.27 -8.83 14.16
C ASP A 129 12.69 -9.42 14.34
N PRO A 130 13.70 -8.61 14.71
CA PRO A 130 15.07 -9.11 14.88
C PRO A 130 15.25 -10.02 16.10
N ASN A 131 14.24 -10.12 16.97
CA ASN A 131 14.29 -10.89 18.21
C ASN A 131 13.56 -12.25 18.10
N THR A 132 12.85 -12.49 17.00
CA THR A 132 12.10 -13.75 16.78
C THR A 132 12.64 -14.44 15.52
N PRO A 133 13.06 -15.72 15.61
CA PRO A 133 13.47 -16.48 14.42
C PRO A 133 12.33 -16.60 13.40
N PHE A 134 12.63 -16.47 12.12
CA PHE A 134 11.61 -16.61 11.07
C PHE A 134 10.93 -17.97 11.10
N ALA A 135 11.64 -19.02 11.50
CA ALA A 135 11.06 -20.35 11.68
C ALA A 135 9.82 -20.35 12.60
N GLU A 136 9.85 -19.58 13.70
CA GLU A 136 8.73 -19.48 14.63
C GLU A 136 7.56 -18.71 14.02
N THR A 137 7.84 -17.51 13.49
CA THR A 137 6.83 -16.65 12.87
C THR A 137 6.13 -17.33 11.70
N MET A 138 6.92 -17.94 10.79
CA MET A 138 6.39 -18.57 9.58
C MET A 138 5.65 -19.87 9.87
N ALA A 139 6.07 -20.63 10.88
CA ALA A 139 5.33 -21.82 11.34
C ALA A 139 3.93 -21.44 11.88
N GLU A 140 3.80 -20.31 12.57
CA GLU A 140 2.49 -19.85 13.04
C GLU A 140 1.60 -19.37 11.90
N LEU A 141 2.16 -18.66 10.93
CA LEU A 141 1.41 -18.26 9.72
C LEU A 141 0.93 -19.47 8.92
N THR A 142 1.73 -20.54 8.85
CA THR A 142 1.32 -21.81 8.24
C THR A 142 0.10 -22.41 8.94
N LYS A 143 0.10 -22.46 10.28
CA LYS A 143 -1.05 -22.95 11.06
C LYS A 143 -2.31 -22.10 10.83
N LEU A 144 -2.17 -20.77 10.82
CA LEU A 144 -3.29 -19.86 10.54
C LEU A 144 -3.87 -20.07 9.13
N LYS A 145 -3.01 -20.42 8.16
CA LYS A 145 -3.42 -20.79 6.80
C LYS A 145 -4.16 -22.14 6.79
N GLU A 146 -3.66 -23.14 7.50
CA GLU A 146 -4.31 -24.45 7.65
C GLU A 146 -5.67 -24.34 8.37
N GLU A 147 -5.79 -23.43 9.34
CA GLU A 147 -7.04 -23.11 10.03
C GLU A 147 -8.03 -22.32 9.14
N GLY A 148 -7.63 -21.89 7.96
CA GLY A 148 -8.45 -21.10 7.04
C GLY A 148 -8.65 -19.63 7.44
N LYS A 149 -7.92 -19.15 8.46
CA LYS A 149 -7.99 -17.74 8.94
C LYS A 149 -7.29 -16.77 7.99
N ILE A 150 -6.27 -17.24 7.27
CA ILE A 150 -5.58 -16.47 6.24
C ILE A 150 -5.45 -17.33 4.98
N ARG A 151 -5.52 -16.73 3.79
CA ARG A 151 -5.39 -17.46 2.52
C ARG A 151 -3.97 -17.46 1.98
N HIS A 152 -3.32 -16.29 2.03
CA HIS A 152 -1.97 -16.05 1.52
C HIS A 152 -1.09 -15.36 2.55
N VAL A 153 0.22 -15.58 2.45
CA VAL A 153 1.25 -14.99 3.30
C VAL A 153 2.15 -14.10 2.45
N GLY A 154 2.46 -12.92 2.95
CA GLY A 154 3.40 -12.00 2.33
C GLY A 154 4.23 -11.25 3.36
N VAL A 155 5.12 -10.40 2.86
CA VAL A 155 5.99 -9.57 3.69
C VAL A 155 6.06 -8.13 3.19
N SER A 156 6.39 -7.21 4.10
CA SER A 156 6.67 -5.81 3.79
C SER A 156 7.99 -5.41 4.44
N ASN A 157 8.79 -4.58 3.76
CA ASN A 157 10.06 -4.06 4.30
C ASN A 157 11.10 -5.14 4.65
N PHE A 158 11.12 -6.24 3.94
CA PHE A 158 12.12 -7.30 4.04
C PHE A 158 13.21 -7.10 2.98
N SER A 159 14.45 -7.47 3.32
CA SER A 159 15.52 -7.64 2.34
C SER A 159 15.35 -8.97 1.58
N GLN A 160 16.05 -9.13 0.46
CA GLN A 160 16.07 -10.38 -0.29
C GLN A 160 16.48 -11.57 0.60
N ALA A 161 17.59 -11.44 1.33
CA ALA A 161 18.08 -12.48 2.21
C ALA A 161 17.04 -12.90 3.29
N GLN A 162 16.29 -11.94 3.84
CA GLN A 162 15.22 -12.22 4.79
C GLN A 162 14.04 -12.95 4.14
N MET A 163 13.69 -12.60 2.89
CA MET A 163 12.64 -13.30 2.15
C MET A 163 13.07 -14.73 1.78
N GLU A 164 14.33 -14.92 1.38
CA GLU A 164 14.91 -16.24 1.09
C GLU A 164 14.96 -17.12 2.33
N GLU A 165 15.34 -16.59 3.49
CA GLU A 165 15.35 -17.32 4.76
C GLU A 165 13.93 -17.69 5.21
N ALA A 166 13.04 -16.70 5.31
CA ALA A 166 11.66 -16.89 5.76
C ALA A 166 10.89 -17.84 4.82
N GLY A 167 11.15 -17.76 3.52
CA GLY A 167 10.55 -18.61 2.49
C GLY A 167 10.87 -20.09 2.61
N GLN A 168 11.91 -20.46 3.35
CA GLN A 168 12.24 -21.86 3.63
C GLN A 168 11.22 -22.53 4.57
N TYR A 169 10.51 -21.74 5.37
CA TYR A 169 9.56 -22.23 6.38
C TYR A 169 8.10 -22.11 5.96
N CYS A 170 7.76 -21.09 5.18
CA CYS A 170 6.44 -20.88 4.59
C CYS A 170 6.60 -20.08 3.30
N PRO A 171 5.96 -20.48 2.18
CA PRO A 171 6.02 -19.74 0.94
C PRO A 171 5.58 -18.28 1.13
N ILE A 172 6.38 -17.33 0.61
CA ILE A 172 6.03 -15.92 0.54
C ILE A 172 5.38 -15.68 -0.81
N GLU A 173 4.08 -15.34 -0.79
CA GLU A 173 3.25 -15.20 -1.97
C GLU A 173 3.06 -13.73 -2.41
N ALA A 174 3.43 -12.76 -1.51
CA ALA A 174 3.30 -11.34 -1.79
C ALA A 174 4.43 -10.51 -1.16
N TYR A 175 4.79 -9.42 -1.85
CA TYR A 175 5.73 -8.41 -1.37
C TYR A 175 5.11 -7.01 -1.43
N GLN A 176 5.19 -6.28 -0.31
CA GLN A 176 4.68 -4.91 -0.20
C GLN A 176 5.83 -3.91 0.02
N PRO A 177 6.47 -3.38 -1.05
CA PRO A 177 7.53 -2.39 -0.99
C PRO A 177 7.01 -0.96 -1.11
N GLN A 178 7.83 0.03 -0.71
CA GLN A 178 7.66 1.42 -1.13
C GLN A 178 8.12 1.58 -2.58
N TYR A 179 7.29 2.20 -3.44
CA TYR A 179 7.68 2.49 -4.82
C TYR A 179 6.87 3.64 -5.42
N SER A 180 7.57 4.58 -6.06
CA SER A 180 6.99 5.70 -6.78
C SER A 180 8.03 6.36 -7.67
N MET A 181 7.65 7.35 -8.48
CA MET A 181 8.60 8.15 -9.28
C MET A 181 9.73 8.78 -8.43
N VAL A 182 9.47 9.06 -7.15
CA VAL A 182 10.41 9.71 -6.22
C VAL A 182 11.05 8.74 -5.21
N HIS A 183 10.78 7.45 -5.32
CA HIS A 183 11.36 6.40 -4.49
C HIS A 183 11.51 5.11 -5.31
N ARG A 184 12.73 4.81 -5.76
CA ARG A 184 13.02 3.69 -6.68
C ARG A 184 14.19 2.82 -6.19
N ASP A 185 14.74 3.13 -5.03
CA ASP A 185 15.97 2.49 -4.53
C ASP A 185 15.88 0.97 -4.48
N ASP A 186 14.69 0.44 -4.19
CA ASP A 186 14.42 -0.98 -4.09
C ASP A 186 13.91 -1.62 -5.41
N GLU A 187 13.90 -0.92 -6.55
CA GLU A 187 13.37 -1.48 -7.80
C GLU A 187 14.02 -2.82 -8.18
N PRO A 188 15.34 -3.05 -8.05
CA PRO A 188 15.93 -4.36 -8.31
C PRO A 188 15.34 -5.49 -7.45
N LEU A 189 15.10 -5.22 -6.15
CA LEU A 189 14.48 -6.16 -5.23
C LEU A 189 13.01 -6.43 -5.59
N ILE A 190 12.29 -5.40 -6.01
CA ILE A 190 10.89 -5.51 -6.42
C ILE A 190 10.76 -6.39 -7.67
N ARG A 191 11.65 -6.19 -8.66
CA ARG A 191 11.71 -7.01 -9.87
C ARG A 191 12.01 -8.46 -9.53
N TRP A 192 13.03 -8.70 -8.70
CA TRP A 192 13.35 -10.04 -8.23
C TRP A 192 12.13 -10.73 -7.56
N ALA A 193 11.41 -10.04 -6.68
CA ALA A 193 10.23 -10.60 -6.03
C ALA A 193 9.14 -10.98 -7.05
N ALA A 194 8.88 -10.13 -8.04
CA ALA A 194 7.94 -10.42 -9.12
C ALA A 194 8.38 -11.64 -9.96
N GLU A 195 9.68 -11.76 -10.27
CA GLU A 195 10.27 -12.90 -10.99
C GLU A 195 10.14 -14.22 -10.20
N GLN A 196 10.15 -14.17 -8.85
CA GLN A 196 9.82 -15.33 -8.02
C GLN A 196 8.32 -15.69 -8.07
N GLY A 197 7.50 -14.84 -8.65
CA GLY A 197 6.06 -15.01 -8.77
C GLY A 197 5.27 -14.49 -7.58
N MET A 198 5.87 -13.61 -6.76
CA MET A 198 5.16 -12.90 -5.70
C MET A 198 4.25 -11.84 -6.30
N GLY A 199 3.05 -11.66 -5.72
CA GLY A 199 2.21 -10.51 -6.01
C GLY A 199 2.83 -9.24 -5.42
N VAL A 200 3.10 -8.24 -6.26
CA VAL A 200 3.71 -6.98 -5.81
C VAL A 200 2.64 -5.91 -5.63
N MET A 201 2.53 -5.39 -4.40
CA MET A 201 1.63 -4.29 -4.04
C MET A 201 2.42 -3.11 -3.48
N THR A 202 2.56 -2.05 -4.27
CA THR A 202 3.43 -0.93 -3.92
C THR A 202 2.71 0.11 -3.07
N TYR A 203 3.35 0.56 -1.97
CA TYR A 203 2.83 1.68 -1.19
C TYR A 203 3.61 2.98 -1.46
N GLY A 204 3.01 4.11 -1.08
CA GLY A 204 3.63 5.42 -1.28
C GLY A 204 3.65 5.88 -2.75
N SER A 205 2.79 5.35 -3.61
CA SER A 205 2.77 5.58 -5.07
C SER A 205 2.64 7.05 -5.47
N LEU A 206 2.08 7.90 -4.60
CA LEU A 206 1.99 9.36 -4.78
C LEU A 206 3.08 10.15 -4.03
N GLY A 207 4.09 9.48 -3.46
CA GLY A 207 5.19 10.12 -2.73
C GLY A 207 4.71 10.99 -1.55
N GLY A 208 3.78 10.48 -0.72
CA GLY A 208 3.20 11.27 0.37
C GLY A 208 2.37 12.48 -0.09
N GLY A 209 1.99 12.50 -1.36
CA GLY A 209 1.20 13.56 -1.99
C GLY A 209 2.01 14.58 -2.81
N ILE A 210 3.35 14.52 -2.84
CA ILE A 210 4.15 15.47 -3.61
C ILE A 210 3.86 15.35 -5.13
N LEU A 211 3.65 14.13 -5.61
CA LEU A 211 3.35 13.83 -7.02
C LEU A 211 1.93 14.26 -7.45
N THR A 212 1.12 14.77 -6.54
CA THR A 212 -0.18 15.39 -6.90
C THR A 212 -0.02 16.84 -7.38
N GLY A 213 1.16 17.44 -7.21
CA GLY A 213 1.40 18.85 -7.52
C GLY A 213 0.78 19.83 -6.53
N THR A 214 0.19 19.38 -5.43
CA THR A 214 -0.39 20.26 -4.39
C THR A 214 0.68 21.05 -3.65
N PHE A 215 1.87 20.49 -3.55
CA PHE A 215 3.02 21.11 -2.84
C PHE A 215 4.02 21.62 -3.86
N ARG A 216 3.91 22.90 -4.23
CA ARG A 216 4.80 23.56 -5.21
C ARG A 216 5.89 24.42 -4.55
N GLU A 217 5.79 24.62 -3.26
CA GLU A 217 6.76 25.35 -2.45
C GLU A 217 7.15 24.50 -1.22
N PRO A 218 8.37 24.68 -0.69
CA PRO A 218 8.79 24.02 0.54
C PRO A 218 7.80 24.29 1.67
N ARG A 219 7.41 23.26 2.41
CA ARG A 219 6.43 23.38 3.47
C ARG A 219 6.90 22.68 4.75
N THR A 220 6.66 23.30 5.88
CA THR A 220 6.80 22.67 7.20
C THR A 220 5.48 21.99 7.56
N PHE A 221 5.55 20.71 7.84
CA PHE A 221 4.42 19.93 8.31
C PHE A 221 4.35 19.94 9.84
N ALA A 222 3.16 19.74 10.41
CA ALA A 222 3.00 19.57 11.85
C ALA A 222 3.92 18.44 12.38
N PRO A 223 4.44 18.50 13.60
CA PRO A 223 5.35 17.50 14.15
C PRO A 223 4.81 16.06 14.11
N SER A 224 3.48 15.90 14.22
CA SER A 224 2.78 14.62 14.15
C SER A 224 2.55 14.11 12.74
N ASP A 225 2.85 14.89 11.69
CA ASP A 225 2.61 14.53 10.31
C ASP A 225 3.59 13.44 9.86
N SER A 226 3.05 12.36 9.34
CA SER A 226 3.82 11.20 8.89
C SER A 226 4.82 11.52 7.78
N ARG A 227 4.58 12.59 7.01
CA ARG A 227 5.50 13.05 5.93
C ARG A 227 6.87 13.43 6.45
N ASN A 228 6.96 14.01 7.64
CA ASN A 228 8.25 14.35 8.25
C ASN A 228 9.15 13.14 8.47
N ARG A 229 8.56 11.96 8.68
CA ARG A 229 9.29 10.73 9.01
C ARG A 229 9.59 9.88 7.78
N PHE A 230 8.63 9.78 6.84
CA PHE A 230 8.67 8.77 5.78
C PHE A 230 9.06 9.32 4.41
N TYR A 231 9.05 10.67 4.19
CA TYR A 231 9.17 11.23 2.84
C TYR A 231 10.23 12.35 2.78
N LYS A 232 11.50 11.94 2.61
CA LYS A 232 12.65 12.87 2.56
C LYS A 232 12.61 13.85 1.39
N HIS A 233 11.87 13.55 0.34
CA HIS A 233 11.73 14.40 -0.85
C HIS A 233 10.92 15.68 -0.64
N PHE A 234 10.37 15.92 0.55
CA PHE A 234 9.85 17.22 0.96
C PHE A 234 10.95 18.18 1.45
N GLN A 235 12.21 17.74 1.49
CA GLN A 235 13.36 18.53 1.93
C GLN A 235 14.33 18.79 0.78
N GLU A 236 15.04 19.93 0.85
CA GLU A 236 16.11 20.25 -0.09
C GLU A 236 17.33 19.29 0.10
N PRO A 237 18.07 18.98 -0.95
CA PRO A 237 17.93 19.47 -2.34
C PRO A 237 16.92 18.65 -3.15
N THR A 238 16.32 17.59 -2.61
CA THR A 238 15.46 16.68 -3.36
C THR A 238 14.13 17.34 -3.76
N PHE A 239 13.61 18.25 -2.91
CA PHE A 239 12.38 18.96 -3.21
C PHE A 239 12.48 19.72 -4.55
N SER A 240 13.52 20.54 -4.75
CA SER A 240 13.75 21.28 -5.99
C SER A 240 13.84 20.35 -7.21
N LYS A 241 14.49 19.20 -7.07
CA LYS A 241 14.61 18.19 -8.13
C LYS A 241 13.25 17.60 -8.50
N VAL A 242 12.39 17.34 -7.50
CA VAL A 242 11.03 16.87 -7.75
C VAL A 242 10.20 17.92 -8.47
N MET A 243 10.41 19.22 -8.19
CA MET A 243 9.71 20.31 -8.91
C MET A 243 10.03 20.29 -10.42
N GLU A 244 11.27 19.96 -10.82
CA GLU A 244 11.61 19.80 -12.24
C GLU A 244 10.86 18.62 -12.88
N LEU A 245 10.77 17.49 -12.19
CA LEU A 245 9.95 16.35 -12.63
C LEU A 245 8.47 16.76 -12.79
N LEU A 246 7.93 17.51 -11.83
CA LEU A 246 6.52 17.93 -11.88
C LEU A 246 6.23 18.85 -13.08
N LYS A 247 7.20 19.65 -13.57
CA LYS A 247 7.02 20.45 -14.79
C LYS A 247 6.80 19.57 -16.03
N VAL A 248 7.52 18.44 -16.12
CA VAL A 248 7.31 17.48 -17.21
C VAL A 248 5.94 16.81 -17.09
N MET A 249 5.54 16.44 -15.87
CA MET A 249 4.22 15.87 -15.61
C MET A 249 3.08 16.84 -15.89
N ASP A 250 3.28 18.17 -15.67
CA ASP A 250 2.30 19.22 -16.01
C ASP A 250 1.97 19.23 -17.51
N GLY A 251 2.96 18.98 -18.38
CA GLY A 251 2.76 18.83 -19.81
C GLY A 251 1.77 17.72 -20.14
N PHE A 252 2.05 16.51 -19.66
CA PHE A 252 1.16 15.34 -19.88
C PHE A 252 -0.21 15.51 -19.20
N SER A 253 -0.24 16.13 -18.02
CA SER A 253 -1.49 16.46 -17.33
C SER A 253 -2.38 17.35 -18.20
N ALA A 254 -1.81 18.35 -18.84
CA ALA A 254 -2.53 19.25 -19.74
C ALA A 254 -3.00 18.56 -21.03
N GLU A 255 -2.16 17.73 -21.64
CA GLU A 255 -2.47 16.97 -22.86
C GLU A 255 -3.64 16.00 -22.65
N HIS A 256 -3.64 15.26 -21.54
CA HIS A 256 -4.69 14.31 -21.20
C HIS A 256 -5.90 14.94 -20.49
N GLY A 257 -5.80 16.17 -20.02
CA GLY A 257 -6.86 16.81 -19.22
C GLY A 257 -7.10 16.14 -17.87
N VAL A 258 -6.06 15.55 -17.25
CA VAL A 258 -6.14 14.79 -16.01
C VAL A 258 -5.22 15.36 -14.94
N PRO A 259 -5.49 15.14 -13.63
CA PRO A 259 -4.61 15.61 -12.58
C PRO A 259 -3.30 14.82 -12.54
N LEU A 260 -2.22 15.45 -12.04
CA LEU A 260 -0.89 14.84 -11.90
C LEU A 260 -0.88 13.51 -11.14
N SER A 261 -1.82 13.33 -10.17
CA SER A 261 -1.94 12.05 -9.46
C SER A 261 -2.22 10.88 -10.41
N GLN A 262 -2.98 11.10 -11.50
CA GLN A 262 -3.26 10.05 -12.48
C GLN A 262 -2.04 9.71 -13.33
N ILE A 263 -1.21 10.70 -13.69
CA ILE A 263 0.07 10.47 -14.38
C ILE A 263 0.99 9.59 -13.49
N ALA A 264 1.14 9.97 -12.21
CA ALA A 264 1.99 9.23 -11.28
C ALA A 264 1.50 7.79 -11.03
N LEU A 265 0.19 7.59 -10.87
CA LEU A 265 -0.40 6.28 -10.66
C LEU A 265 -0.29 5.39 -11.90
N ASN A 266 -0.55 5.93 -13.09
CA ASN A 266 -0.36 5.21 -14.35
C ASN A 266 1.09 4.78 -14.54
N TRP A 267 2.06 5.70 -14.30
CA TRP A 267 3.48 5.36 -14.40
C TRP A 267 3.87 4.19 -13.49
N CYS A 268 3.37 4.15 -12.26
CA CYS A 268 3.64 3.07 -11.31
C CYS A 268 2.94 1.77 -11.73
N ALA A 269 1.64 1.83 -12.03
CA ALA A 269 0.82 0.67 -12.35
C ALA A 269 1.21 -0.01 -13.67
N GLN A 270 1.78 0.74 -14.64
CA GLN A 270 2.21 0.19 -15.92
C GLN A 270 3.59 -0.51 -15.85
N LYS A 271 4.24 -0.54 -14.67
CA LYS A 271 5.41 -1.41 -14.51
C LYS A 271 4.97 -2.88 -14.53
N ASP A 272 5.71 -3.68 -15.29
CA ASP A 272 5.45 -5.11 -15.47
C ASP A 272 5.55 -5.92 -14.15
N PHE A 273 6.37 -5.43 -13.23
CA PHE A 273 6.60 -6.01 -11.91
C PHE A 273 5.63 -5.51 -10.82
N VAL A 274 4.70 -4.61 -11.14
CA VAL A 274 3.69 -4.11 -10.18
C VAL A 274 2.34 -4.72 -10.48
N SER A 275 1.77 -5.44 -9.51
CA SER A 275 0.43 -6.00 -9.62
C SER A 275 -0.64 -4.98 -9.25
N THR A 276 -0.42 -4.18 -8.20
CA THR A 276 -1.36 -3.16 -7.73
C THR A 276 -0.65 -2.04 -6.99
N CYS A 277 -1.20 -0.83 -7.07
CA CYS A 277 -0.73 0.35 -6.34
C CYS A 277 -1.65 0.61 -5.14
N ILE A 278 -1.08 0.68 -3.93
CA ILE A 278 -1.80 1.09 -2.73
C ILE A 278 -1.92 2.62 -2.73
N VAL A 279 -3.14 3.10 -2.82
CA VAL A 279 -3.47 4.52 -2.88
C VAL A 279 -4.35 4.90 -1.69
N GLY A 280 -3.84 5.78 -0.83
CA GLY A 280 -4.60 6.32 0.30
C GLY A 280 -5.52 7.46 -0.14
N ALA A 281 -6.78 7.41 0.29
CA ALA A 281 -7.72 8.52 0.14
C ALA A 281 -8.76 8.45 1.26
N GLN A 282 -9.18 9.63 1.77
CA GLN A 282 -10.13 9.74 2.88
C GLN A 282 -11.50 10.30 2.44
N HIS A 283 -11.59 10.79 1.20
CA HIS A 283 -12.79 11.41 0.65
C HIS A 283 -13.20 10.73 -0.66
N ARG A 284 -14.50 10.59 -0.88
CA ARG A 284 -15.12 10.02 -2.09
C ARG A 284 -14.53 10.59 -3.37
N GLU A 285 -14.43 11.91 -3.46
CA GLU A 285 -13.96 12.60 -4.67
C GLU A 285 -12.50 12.25 -5.00
N LYS A 286 -11.65 12.11 -3.97
CA LYS A 286 -10.26 11.71 -4.14
C LYS A 286 -10.11 10.25 -4.54
N VAL A 287 -10.96 9.37 -4.01
CA VAL A 287 -11.03 7.97 -4.44
C VAL A 287 -11.41 7.89 -5.91
N ALA A 288 -12.49 8.56 -6.32
CA ALA A 288 -12.95 8.58 -7.72
C ALA A 288 -11.88 9.17 -8.65
N GLN A 289 -11.25 10.29 -8.26
CA GLN A 289 -10.17 10.92 -9.02
C GLN A 289 -8.97 9.98 -9.22
N ASN A 290 -8.55 9.26 -8.18
CA ASN A 290 -7.43 8.33 -8.26
C ASN A 290 -7.81 7.05 -9.03
N ALA A 291 -9.02 6.53 -8.85
CA ALA A 291 -9.50 5.35 -9.57
C ALA A 291 -9.57 5.56 -11.08
N ALA A 292 -9.90 6.78 -11.52
CA ALA A 292 -9.93 7.14 -12.94
C ALA A 292 -8.55 7.03 -13.63
N ALA A 293 -7.45 7.01 -12.88
CA ALA A 293 -6.12 6.72 -13.43
C ALA A 293 -6.05 5.35 -14.13
N PHE A 294 -6.86 4.41 -13.72
CA PHE A 294 -6.84 3.03 -14.21
C PHE A 294 -7.86 2.75 -15.32
N ASP A 295 -8.44 3.81 -15.91
CA ASP A 295 -9.33 3.73 -17.08
C ASP A 295 -8.62 4.09 -18.39
N TRP A 296 -7.38 4.60 -18.32
CA TRP A 296 -6.53 4.97 -19.45
C TRP A 296 -5.06 4.59 -19.18
N SER A 297 -4.19 4.74 -20.15
CA SER A 297 -2.77 4.38 -20.04
C SER A 297 -1.88 5.44 -20.70
N LEU A 298 -0.71 5.68 -20.10
CA LEU A 298 0.39 6.40 -20.74
C LEU A 298 0.89 5.60 -21.95
N THR A 299 1.25 6.29 -23.03
CA THR A 299 1.90 5.65 -24.17
C THR A 299 3.34 5.24 -23.85
N PRO A 300 3.97 4.32 -24.62
CA PRO A 300 5.37 3.98 -24.43
C PRO A 300 6.31 5.19 -24.51
N GLU A 301 6.01 6.16 -25.37
CA GLU A 301 6.77 7.41 -25.56
C GLU A 301 6.68 8.30 -24.33
N GLU A 302 5.49 8.46 -23.75
CA GLU A 302 5.26 9.21 -22.50
C GLU A 302 5.95 8.53 -21.31
N MET A 303 5.84 7.20 -21.20
CA MET A 303 6.56 6.43 -20.18
C MET A 303 8.08 6.62 -20.32
N ALA A 304 8.61 6.60 -21.54
CA ALA A 304 10.04 6.83 -21.78
C ALA A 304 10.45 8.28 -21.44
N ALA A 305 9.61 9.27 -21.75
CA ALA A 305 9.88 10.67 -21.40
C ALA A 305 9.89 10.89 -19.88
N LEU A 306 8.91 10.33 -19.17
CA LEU A 306 8.87 10.36 -17.70
C LEU A 306 10.10 9.67 -17.08
N ASN A 307 10.49 8.50 -17.60
CA ASN A 307 11.69 7.80 -17.11
C ASN A 307 12.97 8.62 -17.33
N ARG A 308 13.11 9.31 -18.47
CA ARG A 308 14.24 10.24 -18.71
C ARG A 308 14.23 11.40 -17.71
N ALA A 309 13.08 12.07 -17.54
CA ALA A 309 12.96 13.17 -16.59
C ALA A 309 13.30 12.75 -15.15
N ILE A 310 12.90 11.54 -14.76
CA ILE A 310 13.25 10.95 -13.46
C ILE A 310 14.77 10.74 -13.35
N ALA A 311 15.39 10.14 -14.36
CA ALA A 311 16.84 9.87 -14.36
C ALA A 311 17.67 11.17 -14.34
N GLU A 312 17.25 12.20 -15.09
CA GLU A 312 17.94 13.49 -15.16
C GLU A 312 17.86 14.28 -13.85
N ASN A 313 16.75 14.21 -13.16
CA ASN A 313 16.52 15.04 -11.97
C ASN A 313 16.74 14.32 -10.64
N LEU A 314 16.43 13.01 -10.59
CA LEU A 314 16.42 12.27 -9.32
C LEU A 314 17.52 11.19 -9.23
N GLY A 315 18.21 10.92 -10.33
CA GLY A 315 19.36 10.01 -10.37
C GLY A 315 19.01 8.56 -10.56
#